data_0b39e986f773e52711cfbb011d1a7992
#
_entry.id   0b39e986f773e52711cfbb011d1a7992
#
_cell.length_a   1.000
_cell.length_b   1.000
_cell.length_c   1.000
_cell.angle_alpha   90.00
_cell.angle_beta   90.00
_cell.angle_gamma   90.00
#
_symmetry.space_group_name_H-M   'P 1'
#
loop_
_entity.id
_entity.type
_entity.pdbx_description
1 polymer ?
#
loop_
_entity_poly.entity_id
_entity_poly.type
_entity_poly.pdbx_seq_one_letter_code
_entity_poly.pdbx_strand_id
1 'polypeptide(L)'
;FDYRPYLLSTTSLNGTLATGYFAATNATVCDNTMHMAIGSAGERRYKLKHTKSSVLKIDEARNHLGILHQEQENFAEELHKWAAVEVSDKQWVEIMELIIPSPVDEKEAKKAYTRAMNKRDNLNHVYHNDSMANTWKGTGLGVIQAVNTFAHHYGEIRGKVEGVSEDALRTQRNNERRVKGGFADIDNATIDALVRVLDKPELVTV
;
A
#
# COMPACT_ATOMS: atom_id res chain seq x y z
N PHE A 1 2.75 -13.35 12.74
CA PHE A 1 2.69 -12.68 11.42
C PHE A 1 3.47 -13.52 10.40
N ASP A 2 2.78 -13.96 9.34
CA ASP A 2 3.38 -14.79 8.28
C ASP A 2 3.33 -13.98 6.96
N TYR A 3 4.44 -13.30 6.65
CA TYR A 3 4.62 -12.60 5.39
C TYR A 3 5.17 -13.56 4.34
N ARG A 4 4.48 -13.68 3.20
CA ARG A 4 4.90 -14.56 2.10
C ARG A 4 5.20 -13.74 0.85
N PRO A 5 6.47 -13.54 0.52
CA PRO A 5 6.83 -12.97 -0.76
C PRO A 5 6.58 -13.96 -1.90
N TYR A 6 6.20 -13.45 -3.05
CA TYR A 6 5.99 -14.22 -4.26
C TYR A 6 6.88 -13.70 -5.38
N LEU A 7 7.44 -14.62 -6.16
CA LEU A 7 8.08 -14.31 -7.43
C LEU A 7 7.12 -14.70 -8.56
N LEU A 8 6.64 -13.70 -9.29
CA LEU A 8 5.84 -13.92 -10.49
C LEU A 8 6.78 -14.01 -11.69
N SER A 9 6.72 -15.13 -12.41
CA SER A 9 7.39 -15.30 -13.70
C SER A 9 6.36 -15.40 -14.81
N THR A 10 6.52 -14.59 -15.85
CA THR A 10 5.66 -14.61 -17.04
C THR A 10 6.50 -14.84 -18.28
N THR A 11 6.02 -15.67 -19.20
CA THR A 11 6.65 -15.87 -20.50
C THR A 11 5.59 -16.10 -21.57
N SER A 12 5.95 -15.81 -22.81
CA SER A 12 5.09 -16.02 -23.96
C SER A 12 5.68 -17.15 -24.80
N LEU A 13 4.88 -18.18 -25.08
CA LEU A 13 5.27 -19.31 -25.90
C LEU A 13 5.45 -18.96 -27.37
N ASN A 14 4.78 -17.91 -27.84
CA ASN A 14 4.85 -17.42 -29.23
C ASN A 14 5.90 -16.30 -29.41
N GLY A 15 6.66 -15.96 -28.37
CA GLY A 15 7.72 -14.94 -28.42
C GLY A 15 7.22 -13.49 -28.51
N THR A 16 5.91 -13.22 -28.38
CA THR A 16 5.37 -11.86 -28.44
C THR A 16 5.68 -11.02 -27.22
N LEU A 17 5.93 -11.66 -26.07
CA LEU A 17 6.31 -11.02 -24.83
C LEU A 17 7.66 -11.55 -24.33
N ALA A 18 8.47 -10.66 -23.79
CA ALA A 18 9.69 -11.04 -23.09
C ALA A 18 9.34 -11.84 -21.82
N THR A 19 10.21 -12.75 -21.41
CA THR A 19 10.12 -13.35 -20.07
C THR A 19 10.32 -12.24 -19.03
N GLY A 20 9.38 -12.13 -18.10
CA GLY A 20 9.40 -11.16 -17.01
C GLY A 20 9.46 -11.84 -15.66
N TYR A 21 10.24 -11.28 -14.74
CA TYR A 21 10.28 -11.65 -13.33
C TYR A 21 9.90 -10.45 -12.50
N PHE A 22 8.96 -10.63 -11.57
CA PHE A 22 8.37 -9.56 -10.77
C PHE A 22 8.29 -10.00 -9.32
N ALA A 23 8.75 -9.14 -8.41
CA ALA A 23 8.45 -9.32 -6.99
C ALA A 23 6.98 -8.93 -6.73
N ALA A 24 6.25 -9.77 -6.04
CA ALA A 24 4.86 -9.55 -5.68
C ALA A 24 4.62 -9.88 -4.21
N THR A 25 3.78 -9.10 -3.56
CA THR A 25 3.37 -9.33 -2.16
C THR A 25 2.06 -10.10 -2.06
N ASN A 26 1.34 -10.22 -3.19
CA ASN A 26 0.06 -10.91 -3.24
C ASN A 26 0.17 -12.19 -4.05
N ALA A 27 -0.47 -13.26 -3.59
CA ALA A 27 -0.65 -14.47 -4.37
C ALA A 27 -1.40 -14.15 -5.67
N THR A 28 -0.84 -14.55 -6.80
CA THR A 28 -1.48 -14.40 -8.11
C THR A 28 -2.40 -15.59 -8.33
N VAL A 29 -3.71 -15.36 -8.24
CA VAL A 29 -4.74 -16.41 -8.37
C VAL A 29 -5.59 -16.27 -9.65
N CYS A 30 -5.50 -15.14 -10.34
CA CYS A 30 -6.22 -14.86 -11.60
C CYS A 30 -5.51 -13.77 -12.41
N ASP A 31 -5.97 -13.58 -13.66
CA ASP A 31 -5.40 -12.56 -14.56
C ASP A 31 -5.41 -11.15 -13.96
N ASN A 32 -6.46 -10.81 -13.21
CA ASN A 32 -6.55 -9.49 -12.56
C ASN A 32 -5.45 -9.29 -11.53
N THR A 33 -5.20 -10.26 -10.67
CA THR A 33 -4.12 -10.20 -9.67
C THR A 33 -2.74 -10.25 -10.33
N MET A 34 -2.59 -10.96 -11.44
CA MET A 34 -1.38 -10.95 -12.26
C MET A 34 -1.12 -9.55 -12.85
N HIS A 35 -2.11 -8.91 -13.46
CA HIS A 35 -1.98 -7.55 -13.99
C HIS A 35 -1.68 -6.53 -12.91
N MET A 36 -2.27 -6.67 -11.72
CA MET A 36 -1.97 -5.82 -10.56
C MET A 36 -0.52 -6.00 -10.12
N ALA A 37 -0.03 -7.24 -9.99
CA ALA A 37 1.35 -7.54 -9.61
C ALA A 37 2.34 -6.97 -10.64
N ILE A 38 2.10 -7.17 -11.94
CA ILE A 38 2.93 -6.62 -13.02
C ILE A 38 2.92 -5.08 -13.01
N GLY A 39 1.75 -4.47 -12.79
CA GLY A 39 1.59 -3.01 -12.76
C GLY A 39 2.23 -2.35 -11.53
N SER A 40 2.22 -3.03 -10.39
CA SER A 40 2.79 -2.53 -9.14
C SER A 40 4.30 -2.77 -9.02
N ALA A 41 4.88 -3.65 -9.82
CA ALA A 41 6.29 -3.99 -9.71
C ALA A 41 7.25 -2.82 -10.07
N GLY A 42 6.79 -1.81 -10.82
CA GLY A 42 7.59 -0.62 -11.14
C GLY A 42 8.98 -0.98 -11.67
N GLU A 43 10.03 -0.50 -11.01
CA GLU A 43 11.44 -0.83 -11.29
C GLU A 43 11.85 -2.22 -10.77
N ARG A 44 11.08 -2.81 -9.85
CA ARG A 44 11.29 -4.17 -9.30
C ARG A 44 10.87 -5.25 -10.29
N ARG A 45 11.32 -5.12 -11.54
CA ARG A 45 11.04 -6.07 -12.60
C ARG A 45 12.28 -6.29 -13.44
N TYR A 46 12.54 -7.55 -13.78
CA TYR A 46 13.55 -7.91 -14.76
C TYR A 46 12.89 -8.52 -16.00
N LYS A 47 13.29 -8.05 -17.18
CA LYS A 47 12.77 -8.55 -18.47
C LYS A 47 13.90 -9.15 -19.29
N LEU A 48 13.72 -10.40 -19.68
CA LEU A 48 14.63 -11.13 -20.56
C LEU A 48 13.99 -11.29 -21.93
N LYS A 49 14.53 -10.62 -22.95
CA LYS A 49 14.07 -10.78 -24.33
C LYS A 49 14.50 -12.16 -24.88
N HIS A 50 13.62 -12.81 -25.64
CA HIS A 50 13.92 -14.05 -26.34
C HIS A 50 14.83 -13.78 -27.55
N THR A 51 16.14 -13.83 -27.36
CA THR A 51 17.16 -13.62 -28.38
C THR A 51 18.20 -14.75 -28.30
N LYS A 52 19.02 -14.91 -29.35
CA LYS A 52 20.11 -15.90 -29.35
C LYS A 52 21.10 -15.71 -28.19
N SER A 53 21.21 -14.50 -27.65
CA SER A 53 22.04 -14.17 -26.48
C SER A 53 21.34 -14.28 -25.14
N SER A 54 20.10 -14.78 -25.07
CA SER A 54 19.34 -14.92 -23.82
C SER A 54 20.05 -15.82 -22.79
N VAL A 55 20.76 -16.84 -23.26
CA VAL A 55 21.53 -17.76 -22.39
C VAL A 55 22.64 -17.00 -21.64
N LEU A 56 23.27 -16.02 -22.29
CA LEU A 56 24.33 -15.20 -21.67
C LEU A 56 23.81 -14.24 -20.60
N LYS A 57 22.50 -14.02 -20.55
CA LYS A 57 21.84 -13.12 -19.57
C LYS A 57 21.25 -13.84 -18.36
N ILE A 58 21.45 -15.15 -18.27
CA ILE A 58 20.96 -15.94 -17.12
C ILE A 58 21.60 -15.46 -15.81
N ASP A 59 22.89 -15.12 -15.84
CA ASP A 59 23.58 -14.65 -14.64
C ASP A 59 23.12 -13.24 -14.24
N GLU A 60 22.83 -12.36 -15.21
CA GLU A 60 22.18 -11.07 -14.94
C GLU A 60 20.80 -11.29 -14.29
N ALA A 61 19.99 -12.21 -14.83
CA ALA A 61 18.69 -12.56 -14.27
C ALA A 61 18.81 -13.06 -12.83
N ARG A 62 19.80 -13.93 -12.56
CA ARG A 62 20.05 -14.45 -11.21
C ARG A 62 20.41 -13.33 -10.22
N ASN A 63 21.27 -12.40 -10.63
CA ASN A 63 21.65 -11.25 -9.80
C ASN A 63 20.44 -10.34 -9.50
N HIS A 64 19.62 -10.05 -10.51
CA HIS A 64 18.39 -9.27 -10.30
C HIS A 64 17.39 -9.99 -9.38
N LEU A 65 17.24 -11.30 -9.49
CA LEU A 65 16.40 -12.10 -8.58
C LEU A 65 16.94 -12.06 -7.14
N GLY A 66 18.27 -12.09 -6.97
CA GLY A 66 18.90 -11.91 -5.66
C GLY A 66 18.60 -10.55 -5.03
N ILE A 67 18.66 -9.49 -5.81
CA ILE A 67 18.27 -8.12 -5.36
C ILE A 67 16.79 -8.08 -4.95
N LEU A 68 15.90 -8.64 -5.79
CA LEU A 68 14.47 -8.68 -5.48
C LEU A 68 14.18 -9.48 -4.20
N HIS A 69 14.91 -10.57 -3.96
CA HIS A 69 14.76 -11.34 -2.73
C HIS A 69 15.19 -10.52 -1.51
N GLN A 70 16.34 -9.87 -1.59
CA GLN A 70 16.82 -9.02 -0.50
C GLN A 70 15.86 -7.86 -0.19
N GLU A 71 15.30 -7.21 -1.21
CA GLU A 71 14.30 -6.17 -1.00
C GLU A 71 13.03 -6.70 -0.31
N GLN A 72 12.62 -7.93 -0.62
CA GLN A 72 11.48 -8.56 0.04
C GLN A 72 11.77 -8.92 1.49
N GLU A 73 12.99 -9.38 1.81
CA GLU A 73 13.42 -9.63 3.18
C GLU A 73 13.45 -8.33 3.99
N ASN A 74 14.05 -7.27 3.47
CA ASN A 74 14.06 -5.96 4.10
C ASN A 74 12.63 -5.44 4.37
N PHE A 75 11.73 -5.59 3.41
CA PHE A 75 10.33 -5.20 3.58
C PHE A 75 9.62 -6.05 4.65
N ALA A 76 9.89 -7.36 4.70
CA ALA A 76 9.34 -8.23 5.75
C ALA A 76 9.84 -7.80 7.14
N GLU A 77 11.12 -7.48 7.27
CA GLU A 77 11.71 -6.98 8.51
C GLU A 77 11.04 -5.66 8.95
N GLU A 78 10.81 -4.75 8.01
CA GLU A 78 10.10 -3.50 8.30
C GLU A 78 8.65 -3.76 8.78
N LEU A 79 7.92 -4.66 8.13
CA LEU A 79 6.58 -5.04 8.59
C LEU A 79 6.60 -5.66 10.00
N HIS A 80 7.57 -6.53 10.29
CA HIS A 80 7.74 -7.10 11.62
C HIS A 80 8.06 -6.04 12.68
N LYS A 81 8.91 -5.06 12.33
CA LYS A 81 9.22 -3.91 13.18
C LYS A 81 7.93 -3.15 13.56
N TRP A 82 7.09 -2.81 12.56
CA TRP A 82 5.84 -2.10 12.80
C TRP A 82 4.80 -2.95 13.55
N ALA A 83 4.78 -4.26 13.34
CA ALA A 83 3.90 -5.19 14.06
C ALA A 83 4.27 -5.33 15.55
N ALA A 84 5.54 -5.12 15.89
CA ALA A 84 6.03 -5.14 17.27
C ALA A 84 5.80 -3.84 18.04
N VAL A 85 5.43 -2.76 17.36
CA VAL A 85 5.17 -1.46 17.97
C VAL A 85 3.75 -1.43 18.50
N GLU A 86 3.58 -1.36 19.82
CA GLU A 86 2.27 -1.23 20.46
C GLU A 86 1.71 0.19 20.31
N VAL A 87 0.41 0.26 20.02
CA VAL A 87 -0.37 1.50 19.88
C VAL A 87 -1.63 1.38 20.73
N SER A 88 -1.73 2.18 21.79
CA SER A 88 -2.92 2.25 22.64
C SER A 88 -4.08 2.97 21.93
N ASP A 89 -5.30 2.75 22.40
CA ASP A 89 -6.49 3.43 21.85
C ASP A 89 -6.38 4.97 21.95
N LYS A 90 -5.74 5.49 23.02
CA LYS A 90 -5.48 6.93 23.14
C LYS A 90 -4.53 7.44 22.06
N GLN A 91 -3.43 6.75 21.83
CA GLN A 91 -2.46 7.09 20.78
C GLN A 91 -3.09 6.96 19.39
N TRP A 92 -3.96 5.96 19.17
CA TRP A 92 -4.72 5.83 17.93
C TRP A 92 -5.56 7.07 17.63
N VAL A 93 -6.27 7.60 18.62
CA VAL A 93 -7.06 8.84 18.47
C VAL A 93 -6.15 10.02 18.11
N GLU A 94 -5.03 10.19 18.78
CA GLU A 94 -4.06 11.26 18.50
C GLU A 94 -3.46 11.13 17.08
N ILE A 95 -3.11 9.92 16.65
CA ILE A 95 -2.61 9.64 15.29
C ILE A 95 -3.68 9.99 14.25
N MET A 96 -4.92 9.55 14.46
CA MET A 96 -6.04 9.82 13.57
C MET A 96 -6.31 11.34 13.42
N GLU A 97 -6.11 12.11 14.50
CA GLU A 97 -6.22 13.57 14.48
C GLU A 97 -5.12 14.25 13.65
N LEU A 98 -3.93 13.69 13.65
CA LEU A 98 -2.82 14.19 12.82
C LEU A 98 -3.05 13.87 11.33
N ILE A 99 -3.54 12.66 11.02
CA ILE A 99 -3.80 12.22 9.63
C ILE A 99 -5.00 12.93 9.03
N ILE A 100 -6.06 13.17 9.83
CA ILE A 100 -7.28 13.85 9.40
C ILE A 100 -7.51 15.05 10.31
N PRO A 101 -6.81 16.17 10.10
CA PRO A 101 -6.99 17.36 10.93
C PRO A 101 -8.39 17.96 10.72
N SER A 102 -9.01 18.39 11.80
CA SER A 102 -10.24 19.18 11.75
C SER A 102 -9.92 20.68 11.83
N PRO A 103 -10.73 21.54 11.21
CA PRO A 103 -10.63 22.97 11.43
C PRO A 103 -10.76 23.32 12.90
N VAL A 104 -10.00 24.32 13.35
CA VAL A 104 -9.98 24.77 14.76
C VAL A 104 -11.32 25.39 15.18
N ASP A 105 -12.01 26.09 14.26
CA ASP A 105 -13.31 26.71 14.51
C ASP A 105 -14.45 25.92 13.84
N GLU A 106 -15.22 25.22 14.67
CA GLU A 106 -16.41 24.47 14.24
C GLU A 106 -17.48 25.39 13.63
N LYS A 107 -17.67 26.62 14.14
CA LYS A 107 -18.72 27.50 13.71
C LYS A 107 -18.44 28.13 12.35
N GLU A 108 -17.20 28.54 12.10
CA GLU A 108 -16.79 29.15 10.84
C GLU A 108 -16.66 28.13 9.72
N ALA A 109 -16.25 26.89 10.03
CA ALA A 109 -15.96 25.84 9.07
C ALA A 109 -16.83 24.58 9.25
N LYS A 110 -18.09 24.72 9.67
CA LYS A 110 -18.99 23.60 10.01
C LYS A 110 -19.00 22.45 9.00
N LYS A 111 -19.05 22.73 7.69
CA LYS A 111 -19.04 21.69 6.66
C LYS A 111 -17.70 20.94 6.60
N ALA A 112 -16.58 21.64 6.78
CA ALA A 112 -15.25 21.04 6.79
C ALA A 112 -15.04 20.21 8.06
N TYR A 113 -15.48 20.72 9.20
CA TYR A 113 -15.49 20.01 10.47
C TYR A 113 -16.28 18.70 10.39
N THR A 114 -17.56 18.77 9.95
CA THR A 114 -18.39 17.56 9.78
C THR A 114 -17.75 16.54 8.85
N ARG A 115 -17.13 16.98 7.74
CA ARG A 115 -16.41 16.08 6.83
C ARG A 115 -15.20 15.41 7.49
N ALA A 116 -14.44 16.17 8.29
CA ALA A 116 -13.30 15.61 9.00
C ALA A 116 -13.76 14.55 10.03
N MET A 117 -14.81 14.85 10.79
CA MET A 117 -15.37 13.91 11.76
C MET A 117 -15.89 12.65 11.10
N ASN A 118 -16.69 12.75 10.03
CA ASN A 118 -17.18 11.59 9.30
C ASN A 118 -16.02 10.72 8.73
N LYS A 119 -14.93 11.35 8.28
CA LYS A 119 -13.75 10.61 7.83
C LYS A 119 -13.05 9.88 8.97
N ARG A 120 -12.93 10.52 10.14
CA ARG A 120 -12.37 9.91 11.34
C ARG A 120 -13.23 8.73 11.81
N ASP A 121 -14.55 8.87 11.82
CA ASP A 121 -15.49 7.81 12.19
C ASP A 121 -15.34 6.61 11.26
N ASN A 122 -15.25 6.85 9.95
CA ASN A 122 -15.04 5.81 8.96
C ASN A 122 -13.66 5.13 9.10
N LEU A 123 -12.59 5.91 9.30
CA LEU A 123 -11.26 5.37 9.53
C LEU A 123 -11.19 4.56 10.82
N ASN A 124 -11.83 5.05 11.89
CA ASN A 124 -11.94 4.34 13.16
C ASN A 124 -12.72 3.02 13.00
N HIS A 125 -13.80 3.04 12.20
CA HIS A 125 -14.54 1.82 11.87
C HIS A 125 -13.65 0.79 11.13
N VAL A 126 -12.86 1.24 10.15
CA VAL A 126 -11.91 0.37 9.42
C VAL A 126 -10.88 -0.24 10.38
N TYR A 127 -10.27 0.56 11.25
CA TYR A 127 -9.28 0.08 12.21
C TYR A 127 -9.80 -1.00 13.16
N HIS A 128 -11.05 -0.85 13.60
CA HIS A 128 -11.64 -1.77 14.59
C HIS A 128 -12.35 -2.98 13.98
N ASN A 129 -12.90 -2.87 12.77
CA ASN A 129 -13.88 -3.83 12.26
C ASN A 129 -13.54 -4.41 10.88
N ASP A 130 -12.71 -3.73 10.06
CA ASP A 130 -12.38 -4.25 8.74
C ASP A 130 -11.36 -5.39 8.84
N SER A 131 -11.66 -6.53 8.20
CA SER A 131 -10.82 -7.74 8.24
C SER A 131 -9.42 -7.55 7.68
N MET A 132 -9.21 -6.54 6.84
CA MET A 132 -7.89 -6.20 6.28
C MET A 132 -7.00 -5.44 7.27
N ALA A 133 -7.57 -4.82 8.30
CA ALA A 133 -6.85 -3.99 9.27
C ALA A 133 -6.93 -4.51 10.70
N ASN A 134 -8.07 -5.03 11.14
CA ASN A 134 -8.33 -5.39 12.54
C ASN A 134 -7.45 -6.52 13.09
N THR A 135 -6.87 -7.34 12.21
CA THR A 135 -5.96 -8.43 12.61
C THR A 135 -4.73 -7.90 13.35
N TRP A 136 -4.28 -6.70 13.04
CA TRP A 136 -3.12 -6.03 13.66
C TRP A 136 -3.50 -4.83 14.51
N LYS A 137 -4.76 -4.73 14.91
CA LYS A 137 -5.22 -3.70 15.83
C LYS A 137 -4.35 -3.66 17.09
N GLY A 138 -4.04 -2.45 17.55
CA GLY A 138 -3.16 -2.25 18.71
C GLY A 138 -1.67 -2.23 18.35
N THR A 139 -1.32 -2.22 17.06
CA THR A 139 0.06 -2.14 16.59
C THR A 139 0.26 -1.04 15.55
N GLY A 140 1.50 -0.61 15.36
CA GLY A 140 1.87 0.34 14.30
C GLY A 140 1.51 -0.19 12.90
N LEU A 141 1.68 -1.50 12.67
CA LEU A 141 1.24 -2.13 11.42
C LEU A 141 -0.28 -2.02 11.24
N GLY A 142 -1.06 -2.19 12.30
CA GLY A 142 -2.51 -2.03 12.26
C GLY A 142 -2.95 -0.63 11.87
N VAL A 143 -2.24 0.39 12.35
CA VAL A 143 -2.45 1.79 11.94
C VAL A 143 -2.18 1.98 10.45
N ILE A 144 -1.03 1.52 9.96
CA ILE A 144 -0.65 1.62 8.54
C ILE A 144 -1.68 0.90 7.66
N GLN A 145 -2.08 -0.31 8.02
CA GLN A 145 -3.08 -1.08 7.28
C GLN A 145 -4.46 -0.42 7.28
N ALA A 146 -4.90 0.15 8.40
CA ALA A 146 -6.17 0.85 8.48
C ALA A 146 -6.21 2.09 7.57
N VAL A 147 -5.16 2.90 7.59
CA VAL A 147 -5.07 4.10 6.75
C VAL A 147 -5.01 3.73 5.26
N ASN A 148 -4.24 2.71 4.90
CA ASN A 148 -4.16 2.21 3.53
C ASN A 148 -5.50 1.63 3.06
N THR A 149 -6.13 0.78 3.86
CA THR A 149 -7.46 0.22 3.55
C THR A 149 -8.48 1.33 3.37
N PHE A 150 -8.50 2.31 4.27
CA PHE A 150 -9.37 3.47 4.16
C PHE A 150 -9.12 4.27 2.87
N ALA A 151 -7.87 4.58 2.55
CA ALA A 151 -7.51 5.34 1.35
C ALA A 151 -7.88 4.64 0.05
N HIS A 152 -7.75 3.31 0.01
CA HIS A 152 -8.02 2.50 -1.17
C HIS A 152 -9.50 2.17 -1.36
N HIS A 153 -10.23 1.87 -0.28
CA HIS A 153 -11.57 1.30 -0.36
C HIS A 153 -12.68 2.23 0.12
N TYR A 154 -12.41 3.13 1.07
CA TYR A 154 -13.42 3.98 1.72
C TYR A 154 -13.35 5.47 1.34
N GLY A 155 -12.29 5.90 0.65
CA GLY A 155 -12.16 7.29 0.23
C GLY A 155 -13.31 7.74 -0.69
N GLU A 156 -13.83 8.94 -0.48
CA GLU A 156 -14.92 9.52 -1.29
C GLU A 156 -14.59 9.52 -2.78
N ILE A 157 -15.54 9.08 -3.59
CA ILE A 157 -15.52 9.22 -5.03
C ILE A 157 -16.34 10.45 -5.40
N ARG A 158 -15.72 11.41 -6.04
CA ARG A 158 -16.40 12.60 -6.53
C ARG A 158 -16.82 12.41 -7.97
N GLY A 159 -18.06 12.81 -8.25
CA GLY A 159 -18.64 12.73 -9.58
C GLY A 159 -19.31 11.39 -9.86
N LYS A 160 -20.38 11.45 -10.65
CA LYS A 160 -21.05 10.29 -11.24
C LYS A 160 -20.80 10.37 -12.73
N VAL A 161 -20.38 9.26 -13.34
CA VAL A 161 -20.28 9.11 -14.79
C VAL A 161 -21.35 8.11 -15.20
N GLU A 162 -22.21 8.50 -16.12
CA GLU A 162 -23.31 7.65 -16.60
C GLU A 162 -22.74 6.35 -17.19
N GLY A 163 -23.29 5.21 -16.77
CA GLY A 163 -22.85 3.90 -17.23
C GLY A 163 -21.55 3.37 -16.59
N VAL A 164 -20.92 4.12 -15.67
CA VAL A 164 -19.71 3.68 -14.97
C VAL A 164 -20.02 3.36 -13.50
N SER A 165 -19.64 2.16 -13.07
CA SER A 165 -19.82 1.75 -11.66
C SER A 165 -18.90 2.55 -10.72
N GLU A 166 -19.32 2.66 -9.45
CA GLU A 166 -18.51 3.31 -8.42
C GLU A 166 -17.16 2.63 -8.25
N ASP A 167 -17.09 1.31 -8.34
CA ASP A 167 -15.84 0.55 -8.24
C ASP A 167 -14.88 0.83 -9.40
N ALA A 168 -15.41 1.01 -10.61
CA ALA A 168 -14.60 1.39 -11.76
C ALA A 168 -14.01 2.80 -11.59
N LEU A 169 -14.79 3.76 -11.10
CA LEU A 169 -14.31 5.10 -10.76
C LEU A 169 -13.27 5.07 -9.64
N ARG A 170 -13.47 4.20 -8.64
CA ARG A 170 -12.51 3.99 -7.55
C ARG A 170 -11.19 3.43 -8.07
N THR A 171 -11.26 2.43 -8.95
CA THR A 171 -10.09 1.82 -9.59
C THR A 171 -9.32 2.85 -10.40
N GLN A 172 -10.00 3.65 -11.22
CA GLN A 172 -9.39 4.72 -11.99
C GLN A 172 -8.68 5.73 -11.07
N ARG A 173 -9.35 6.24 -10.05
CA ARG A 173 -8.78 7.17 -9.07
C ARG A 173 -7.54 6.59 -8.38
N ASN A 174 -7.60 5.33 -7.97
CA ASN A 174 -6.47 4.67 -7.30
C ASN A 174 -5.27 4.53 -8.25
N ASN A 175 -5.50 4.24 -9.53
CA ASN A 175 -4.44 4.20 -10.53
C ASN A 175 -3.81 5.58 -10.75
N GLU A 176 -4.62 6.64 -10.84
CA GLU A 176 -4.10 8.01 -10.96
C GLU A 176 -3.27 8.42 -9.73
N ARG A 177 -3.73 8.10 -8.52
CA ARG A 177 -2.98 8.36 -7.28
C ARG A 177 -1.66 7.61 -7.24
N ARG A 178 -1.65 6.33 -7.66
CA ARG A 178 -0.44 5.51 -7.72
C ARG A 178 0.61 6.13 -8.62
N VAL A 179 0.21 6.54 -9.82
CA VAL A 179 1.11 7.17 -10.80
C VAL A 179 1.66 8.51 -10.30
N LYS A 180 0.86 9.26 -9.52
CA LYS A 180 1.24 10.58 -8.98
C LYS A 180 1.96 10.52 -7.62
N GLY A 181 2.24 9.32 -7.09
CA GLY A 181 2.88 9.16 -5.78
C GLY A 181 1.98 9.41 -4.57
N GLY A 182 0.68 9.66 -4.76
CA GLY A 182 -0.22 10.08 -3.69
C GLY A 182 -0.50 9.00 -2.61
N PHE A 183 -0.13 7.73 -2.85
CA PHE A 183 -0.15 6.70 -1.81
C PHE A 183 1.12 6.76 -0.96
N ALA A 184 2.28 7.02 -1.56
CA ALA A 184 3.51 7.24 -0.81
C ALA A 184 3.40 8.44 0.13
N ASP A 185 2.72 9.52 -0.29
CA ASP A 185 2.44 10.67 0.57
C ASP A 185 1.58 10.28 1.79
N ILE A 186 0.58 9.39 1.59
CA ILE A 186 -0.26 8.87 2.68
C ILE A 186 0.54 8.00 3.64
N ASP A 187 1.39 7.12 3.10
CA ASP A 187 2.26 6.26 3.90
C ASP A 187 3.22 7.09 4.75
N ASN A 188 3.90 8.06 4.14
CA ASN A 188 4.81 8.96 4.83
C ASN A 188 4.10 9.75 5.94
N ALA A 189 2.94 10.34 5.64
CA ALA A 189 2.17 11.08 6.64
C ALA A 189 1.71 10.18 7.81
N THR A 190 1.42 8.90 7.53
CA THR A 190 1.04 7.93 8.55
C THR A 190 2.22 7.55 9.44
N ILE A 191 3.38 7.31 8.85
CA ILE A 191 4.62 7.02 9.57
C ILE A 191 5.03 8.21 10.43
N ASP A 192 4.99 9.43 9.89
CA ASP A 192 5.31 10.66 10.62
C ASP A 192 4.38 10.85 11.84
N ALA A 193 3.07 10.58 11.67
CA ALA A 193 2.11 10.65 12.76
C ALA A 193 2.40 9.60 13.85
N LEU A 194 2.72 8.35 13.46
CA LEU A 194 3.11 7.28 14.36
C LEU A 194 4.35 7.66 15.17
N VAL A 195 5.42 8.07 14.48
CA VAL A 195 6.70 8.45 15.11
C VAL A 195 6.51 9.58 16.10
N ARG A 196 5.73 10.60 15.71
CA ARG A 196 5.46 11.77 16.56
C ARG A 196 4.68 11.42 17.83
N VAL A 197 3.62 10.59 17.71
CA VAL A 197 2.78 10.24 18.86
C VAL A 197 3.46 9.25 19.79
N LEU A 198 4.28 8.35 19.24
CA LEU A 198 4.99 7.34 19.99
C LEU A 198 6.31 7.85 20.58
N ASP A 199 6.80 9.03 20.14
CA ASP A 199 8.12 9.59 20.45
C ASP A 199 9.26 8.59 20.16
N LYS A 200 9.21 7.95 18.97
CA LYS A 200 10.15 6.91 18.55
C LYS A 200 10.77 7.23 17.18
N PRO A 201 11.68 8.22 17.10
CA PRO A 201 12.31 8.60 15.83
C PRO A 201 13.13 7.48 15.19
N GLU A 202 13.60 6.50 15.96
CA GLU A 202 14.34 5.33 15.48
C GLU A 202 13.48 4.38 14.61
N LEU A 203 12.17 4.57 14.57
CA LEU A 203 11.29 3.79 13.70
C LEU A 203 11.39 4.21 12.23
N VAL A 204 11.84 5.42 11.94
CA VAL A 204 12.15 5.85 10.58
C VAL A 204 13.54 5.33 10.23
N THR A 205 13.61 4.31 9.39
CA THR A 205 14.88 3.88 8.79
C THR A 205 15.19 4.82 7.62
N VAL A 206 16.31 5.53 7.70
CA VAL A 206 16.89 6.31 6.59
C VAL A 206 17.38 5.35 5.51
#